data_7b831c036431b0ca481ee514ac41a04f
#
_entry.id   7b831c036431b0ca481ee514ac41a04f
#
_cell.length_a   1.000
_cell.length_b   1.000
_cell.length_c   1.000
_cell.angle_alpha   90.00
_cell.angle_beta   90.00
_cell.angle_gamma   90.00
#
_symmetry.space_group_name_H-M   'P 1'
#
loop_
_entity.id
_entity.type
_entity.pdbx_description
1 polymer ?
#
loop_
_entity_poly.entity_id
_entity_poly.type
_entity_poly.pdbx_seq_one_letter_code
_entity_poly.pdbx_strand_id
1 'polypeptide(L)'
;MCIRDRDTAVFHRLGDFDPYTFLYYEEYILSARCKAQNIALWFDPTVTVLHCHGASAGGAANLFTRLENLRSELYFLHRYRHWSRHRLATVRRVRCLEVLFTFGKAHKWADACTYLRKSKILLKKERTNET
;
A
#
# COMPACT_ATOMS: atom_id res chain seq x y z
N MET A 1 2.20 -12.88 4.90
CA MET A 1 1.23 -12.90 3.79
C MET A 1 0.21 -13.97 4.11
N CYS A 2 -1.03 -13.59 4.31
CA CYS A 2 -2.07 -14.59 4.51
C CYS A 2 -2.24 -15.37 3.19
N ILE A 3 -2.21 -16.69 3.26
CA ILE A 3 -2.54 -17.52 2.11
C ILE A 3 -4.01 -17.28 1.83
N ARG A 4 -4.29 -16.71 0.67
CA ARG A 4 -5.65 -16.53 0.16
C ARG A 4 -5.80 -17.43 -1.03
N ASP A 5 -6.64 -18.42 -0.88
CA ASP A 5 -6.98 -19.28 -1.98
C ASP A 5 -7.88 -18.52 -2.97
N ARG A 6 -7.65 -18.72 -4.25
CA ARG A 6 -8.42 -18.04 -5.31
C ARG A 6 -8.52 -18.91 -6.53
N ASP A 7 -9.68 -18.84 -7.14
CA ASP A 7 -9.89 -19.41 -8.46
C ASP A 7 -9.01 -18.67 -9.48
N THR A 8 -8.15 -19.40 -10.17
CA THR A 8 -7.18 -18.86 -11.12
C THR A 8 -7.87 -18.19 -12.31
N ALA A 9 -8.97 -18.74 -12.81
CA ALA A 9 -9.71 -18.14 -13.91
C ALA A 9 -10.36 -16.82 -13.51
N VAL A 10 -10.90 -16.74 -12.29
CA VAL A 10 -11.42 -15.49 -11.72
C VAL A 10 -10.31 -14.49 -11.54
N PHE A 11 -9.14 -14.90 -11.04
CA PHE A 11 -8.00 -14.04 -10.84
C PHE A 11 -7.51 -13.39 -12.14
N HIS A 12 -7.36 -14.18 -13.22
CA HIS A 12 -7.02 -13.67 -14.55
C HIS A 12 -8.08 -12.72 -15.10
N ARG A 13 -9.37 -13.07 -14.93
CA ARG A 13 -10.48 -12.19 -15.34
C ARG A 13 -10.45 -10.84 -14.61
N LEU A 14 -9.98 -10.80 -13.37
CA LEU A 14 -9.81 -9.56 -12.58
C LEU A 14 -8.59 -8.75 -13.01
N GLY A 15 -7.75 -9.27 -13.92
CA GLY A 15 -6.54 -8.60 -14.43
C GLY A 15 -5.32 -8.79 -13.54
N ASP A 16 -5.21 -9.94 -12.89
CA ASP A 16 -4.06 -10.33 -12.08
C ASP A 16 -3.69 -9.33 -10.96
N PHE A 17 -2.44 -9.36 -10.49
CA PHE A 17 -1.92 -8.31 -9.61
C PHE A 17 -1.67 -7.04 -10.39
N ASP A 18 -1.98 -5.91 -9.76
CA ASP A 18 -1.72 -4.61 -10.34
C ASP A 18 -0.20 -4.36 -10.41
N PRO A 19 0.38 -4.20 -11.62
CA PRO A 19 1.83 -4.05 -11.78
C PRO A 19 2.39 -2.76 -11.17
N TYR A 20 1.54 -1.80 -10.81
CA TYR A 20 1.97 -0.57 -10.16
C TYR A 20 2.35 -0.78 -8.71
N THR A 21 1.75 -1.76 -8.04
CA THR A 21 2.05 -2.09 -6.63
C THR A 21 3.09 -3.20 -6.56
N PHE A 22 4.28 -2.88 -6.03
CA PHE A 22 5.34 -3.85 -5.79
C PHE A 22 5.23 -4.45 -4.39
N LEU A 23 4.78 -3.66 -3.41
CA LEU A 23 4.67 -4.06 -2.02
C LEU A 23 3.47 -3.37 -1.38
N TYR A 24 2.65 -4.15 -0.65
CA TYR A 24 1.43 -3.71 0.01
C TYR A 24 0.31 -3.25 -0.95
N TYR A 25 -0.90 -3.25 -0.45
CA TYR A 25 -2.14 -2.84 -1.14
C TYR A 25 -2.61 -3.76 -2.29
N GLU A 26 -1.88 -4.79 -2.67
CA GLU A 26 -2.31 -5.75 -3.70
C GLU A 26 -3.64 -6.42 -3.33
N GLU A 27 -3.83 -6.76 -2.04
CA GLU A 27 -5.10 -7.37 -1.59
C GLU A 27 -6.26 -6.37 -1.56
N TYR A 28 -5.99 -5.11 -1.22
CA TYR A 28 -7.01 -4.07 -1.26
C TYR A 28 -7.47 -3.79 -2.69
N ILE A 29 -6.54 -3.79 -3.64
CA ILE A 29 -6.83 -3.62 -5.06
C ILE A 29 -7.67 -4.80 -5.57
N LEU A 30 -7.24 -6.02 -5.27
CA LEU A 30 -7.98 -7.22 -5.66
C LEU A 30 -9.39 -7.20 -5.08
N SER A 31 -9.54 -6.87 -3.79
CA SER A 31 -10.84 -6.75 -3.13
C SER A 31 -11.73 -5.68 -3.78
N ALA A 32 -11.15 -4.55 -4.18
CA ALA A 32 -11.89 -3.50 -4.89
C ALA A 32 -12.37 -3.96 -6.27
N ARG A 33 -11.52 -4.71 -7.01
CA ARG A 33 -11.88 -5.30 -8.32
C ARG A 33 -12.96 -6.38 -8.17
N CYS A 34 -12.87 -7.26 -7.15
CA CYS A 34 -13.92 -8.23 -6.84
C CYS A 34 -15.26 -7.54 -6.58
N LYS A 35 -15.25 -6.50 -5.74
CA LYS A 35 -16.46 -5.72 -5.42
C LYS A 35 -17.06 -5.07 -6.67
N ALA A 36 -16.24 -4.51 -7.55
CA ALA A 36 -16.71 -3.87 -8.78
C ALA A 36 -17.36 -4.85 -9.77
N GLN A 37 -16.99 -6.14 -9.70
CA GLN A 37 -17.55 -7.21 -10.54
C GLN A 37 -18.58 -8.10 -9.80
N ASN A 38 -19.02 -7.72 -8.59
CA ASN A 38 -19.93 -8.50 -7.76
C ASN A 38 -19.43 -9.92 -7.46
N ILE A 39 -18.11 -10.10 -7.32
CA ILE A 39 -17.51 -11.39 -6.96
C ILE A 39 -17.41 -11.46 -5.44
N ALA A 40 -17.98 -12.52 -4.86
CA ALA A 40 -17.99 -12.74 -3.42
C ALA A 40 -16.57 -13.06 -2.89
N LEU A 41 -16.26 -12.52 -1.73
CA LEU A 41 -15.08 -12.86 -0.95
C LEU A 41 -15.55 -13.59 0.31
N TRP A 42 -15.00 -14.77 0.56
CA TRP A 42 -15.34 -15.59 1.71
C TRP A 42 -14.19 -15.60 2.72
N PHE A 43 -14.54 -15.62 3.97
CA PHE A 43 -13.61 -15.84 5.08
C PHE A 43 -13.85 -17.24 5.66
N ASP A 44 -12.81 -18.07 5.69
CA ASP A 44 -12.87 -19.39 6.33
C ASP A 44 -12.17 -19.32 7.70
N PRO A 45 -12.91 -19.37 8.81
CA PRO A 45 -12.35 -19.29 10.15
C PRO A 45 -11.67 -20.61 10.59
N THR A 46 -11.84 -21.70 9.83
CA THR A 46 -11.26 -23.01 10.18
C THR A 46 -9.78 -23.11 9.78
N VAL A 47 -9.33 -22.24 8.86
CA VAL A 47 -7.95 -22.23 8.38
C VAL A 47 -7.12 -21.24 9.19
N THR A 48 -6.08 -21.74 9.84
CA THR A 48 -5.10 -20.91 10.58
C THR A 48 -3.75 -20.91 9.87
N VAL A 49 -3.20 -19.74 9.63
CA VAL A 49 -1.87 -19.55 9.02
C VAL A 49 -0.97 -18.79 9.97
N LEU A 50 0.20 -19.37 10.30
CA LEU A 50 1.23 -18.68 11.04
C LEU A 50 1.99 -17.71 10.12
N HIS A 51 1.89 -16.42 10.40
CA HIS A 51 2.57 -15.40 9.61
C HIS A 51 3.64 -14.69 10.46
N CYS A 52 4.92 -14.91 10.11
CA CYS A 52 6.04 -14.20 10.74
C CYS A 52 6.22 -12.82 10.09
N HIS A 53 5.57 -11.81 10.66
CA HIS A 53 5.68 -10.44 10.18
C HIS A 53 7.09 -9.88 10.29
N GLY A 54 7.55 -9.20 9.24
CA GLY A 54 8.76 -8.38 9.27
C GLY A 54 10.08 -9.10 9.06
N ALA A 55 10.09 -10.44 8.93
CA ALA A 55 11.34 -11.19 8.71
C ALA A 55 12.07 -10.80 7.43
N SER A 56 11.35 -10.43 6.37
CA SER A 56 11.92 -10.05 5.06
C SER A 56 11.91 -8.53 4.77
N ALA A 57 11.19 -7.73 5.56
CA ALA A 57 10.95 -6.32 5.24
C ALA A 57 11.82 -5.31 6.04
N GLY A 58 12.79 -5.77 6.84
CA GLY A 58 13.73 -4.90 7.56
C GLY A 58 13.13 -4.07 8.70
N GLY A 59 11.94 -4.44 9.20
CA GLY A 59 11.30 -3.80 10.35
C GLY A 59 10.63 -2.45 10.08
N ALA A 60 10.06 -1.86 11.13
CA ALA A 60 9.23 -0.64 11.06
C ALA A 60 9.98 0.62 10.61
N ALA A 61 11.29 0.70 10.84
CA ALA A 61 12.15 1.83 10.47
C ALA A 61 12.96 1.55 9.19
N ASN A 62 12.37 0.83 8.22
CA ASN A 62 12.96 0.63 6.90
C ASN A 62 12.41 1.67 5.91
N LEU A 63 13.31 2.50 5.37
CA LEU A 63 12.94 3.58 4.45
C LEU A 63 12.27 3.07 3.17
N PHE A 64 12.79 2.00 2.56
CA PHE A 64 12.24 1.43 1.33
C PHE A 64 10.80 0.96 1.57
N THR A 65 10.58 0.14 2.59
CA THR A 65 9.27 -0.38 2.98
C THR A 65 8.25 0.74 3.22
N ARG A 66 8.66 1.82 3.92
CA ARG A 66 7.78 2.96 4.19
C ARG A 66 7.43 3.76 2.93
N LEU A 67 8.37 3.90 1.99
CA LEU A 67 8.12 4.58 0.72
C LEU A 67 7.21 3.77 -0.20
N GLU A 68 7.42 2.45 -0.32
CA GLU A 68 6.58 1.59 -1.14
C GLU A 68 5.16 1.49 -0.57
N ASN A 69 5.02 1.44 0.76
CA ASN A 69 3.69 1.48 1.40
C ASN A 69 2.96 2.78 1.06
N LEU A 70 3.62 3.94 1.21
CA LEU A 70 3.01 5.23 0.86
C LEU A 70 2.65 5.30 -0.63
N ARG A 71 3.53 4.81 -1.52
CA ARG A 71 3.29 4.78 -2.96
C ARG A 71 2.04 3.98 -3.29
N SER A 72 1.95 2.75 -2.79
CA SER A 72 0.81 1.86 -3.03
C SER A 72 -0.47 2.41 -2.39
N GLU A 73 -0.38 3.04 -1.20
CA GLU A 73 -1.52 3.68 -0.52
C GLU A 73 -2.08 4.85 -1.33
N LEU A 74 -1.24 5.78 -1.76
CA LEU A 74 -1.68 6.93 -2.56
C LEU A 74 -2.30 6.50 -3.88
N TYR A 75 -1.67 5.54 -4.57
CA TYR A 75 -2.19 4.96 -5.80
C TYR A 75 -3.57 4.33 -5.60
N PHE A 76 -3.72 3.45 -4.60
CA PHE A 76 -5.00 2.80 -4.29
C PHE A 76 -6.10 3.82 -3.97
N LEU A 77 -5.81 4.79 -3.12
CA LEU A 77 -6.77 5.82 -2.72
C LEU A 77 -7.16 6.70 -3.91
N HIS A 78 -6.23 7.01 -4.79
CA HIS A 78 -6.51 7.79 -5.99
C HIS A 78 -7.30 6.98 -7.03
N ARG A 79 -6.76 5.83 -7.45
CA ARG A 79 -7.27 5.04 -8.58
C ARG A 79 -8.55 4.27 -8.28
N TYR A 80 -8.65 3.69 -7.08
CA TYR A 80 -9.74 2.79 -6.70
C TYR A 80 -10.76 3.40 -5.75
N ARG A 81 -10.38 4.44 -5.00
CA ARG A 81 -11.27 5.13 -4.06
C ARG A 81 -11.66 6.53 -4.51
N HIS A 82 -11.10 7.02 -5.60
CA HIS A 82 -11.35 8.34 -6.20
C HIS A 82 -11.20 9.51 -5.21
N TRP A 83 -10.17 9.42 -4.34
CA TRP A 83 -9.93 10.46 -3.35
C TRP A 83 -9.34 11.70 -4.00
N SER A 84 -9.83 12.86 -3.53
CA SER A 84 -9.35 14.16 -3.98
C SER A 84 -7.91 14.43 -3.55
N ARG A 85 -7.23 15.31 -4.27
CA ARG A 85 -5.83 15.73 -4.00
C ARG A 85 -5.62 16.22 -2.57
N HIS A 86 -6.60 16.91 -1.98
CA HIS A 86 -6.54 17.38 -0.60
C HIS A 86 -6.50 16.21 0.39
N ARG A 87 -7.33 15.20 0.19
CA ARG A 87 -7.33 13.99 1.02
C ARG A 87 -6.02 13.22 0.90
N LEU A 88 -5.49 13.05 -0.32
CA LEU A 88 -4.19 12.41 -0.53
C LEU A 88 -3.03 13.18 0.15
N ALA A 89 -3.06 14.51 0.08
CA ALA A 89 -2.08 15.34 0.77
C ALA A 89 -2.18 15.18 2.31
N THR A 90 -3.38 15.01 2.85
CA THR A 90 -3.58 14.74 4.28
C THR A 90 -3.01 13.38 4.68
N VAL A 91 -3.29 12.32 3.91
CA VAL A 91 -2.68 10.99 4.13
C VAL A 91 -1.16 11.10 4.15
N ARG A 92 -0.55 11.73 3.13
CA ARG A 92 0.90 11.94 3.12
C ARG A 92 1.41 12.66 4.36
N ARG A 93 0.71 13.71 4.84
CA ARG A 93 1.12 14.45 6.05
C ARG A 93 1.10 13.55 7.28
N VAL A 94 0.05 12.77 7.46
CA VAL A 94 -0.06 11.80 8.57
C VAL A 94 1.08 10.79 8.51
N ARG A 95 1.34 10.20 7.33
CA ARG A 95 2.45 9.24 7.16
C ARG A 95 3.82 9.88 7.41
N CYS A 96 4.01 11.15 7.05
CA CYS A 96 5.23 11.89 7.38
C CYS A 96 5.42 12.04 8.89
N LEU A 97 4.36 12.34 9.65
CA LEU A 97 4.43 12.43 11.11
C LEU A 97 4.76 11.07 11.76
N GLU A 98 4.12 9.99 11.30
CA GLU A 98 4.44 8.63 11.76
C GLU A 98 5.92 8.27 11.52
N VAL A 99 6.43 8.61 10.35
CA VAL A 99 7.84 8.34 9.99
C VAL A 99 8.79 9.18 10.83
N LEU A 100 8.51 10.46 11.03
CA LEU A 100 9.32 11.32 11.90
C LEU A 100 9.40 10.74 13.32
N PHE A 101 8.28 10.28 13.87
CA PHE A 101 8.25 9.66 15.19
C PHE A 101 9.02 8.33 15.22
N THR A 102 8.79 7.43 14.25
CA THR A 102 9.41 6.11 14.21
C THR A 102 10.92 6.18 13.96
N PHE A 103 11.33 7.00 12.99
CA PHE A 103 12.74 7.16 12.62
C PHE A 103 13.51 8.00 13.65
N GLY A 104 12.83 8.99 14.26
CA GLY A 104 13.37 9.74 15.38
C GLY A 104 13.73 8.85 16.56
N LYS A 105 12.82 7.95 16.97
CA LYS A 105 13.11 6.95 17.99
C LYS A 105 14.26 5.99 17.63
N ALA A 106 14.41 5.69 16.35
CA ALA A 106 15.50 4.84 15.84
C ALA A 106 16.78 5.62 15.50
N HIS A 107 16.85 6.92 15.79
CA HIS A 107 17.96 7.82 15.46
C HIS A 107 18.32 7.86 13.96
N LYS A 108 17.36 7.57 13.06
CA LYS A 108 17.52 7.54 11.59
C LYS A 108 17.06 8.85 10.93
N TRP A 109 17.56 9.98 11.34
CA TRP A 109 17.13 11.31 10.87
C TRP A 109 17.37 11.53 9.38
N ALA A 110 18.47 11.01 8.82
CA ALA A 110 18.77 11.11 7.38
C ALA A 110 17.70 10.39 6.54
N ASP A 111 17.24 9.22 6.99
CA ASP A 111 16.16 8.47 6.35
C ASP A 111 14.83 9.20 6.46
N ALA A 112 14.54 9.83 7.62
CA ALA A 112 13.33 10.64 7.78
C ALA A 112 13.31 11.82 6.80
N CYS A 113 14.41 12.57 6.67
CA CYS A 113 14.54 13.65 5.70
C CYS A 113 14.38 13.17 4.26
N THR A 114 14.97 12.01 3.93
CA THR A 114 14.83 11.39 2.61
C THR A 114 13.40 10.98 2.32
N TYR A 115 12.69 10.42 3.30
CA TYR A 115 11.27 10.08 3.18
C TYR A 115 10.42 11.32 2.91
N LEU A 116 10.61 12.39 3.68
CA LEU A 116 9.87 13.66 3.51
C LEU A 116 10.02 14.21 2.09
N ARG A 117 11.25 14.19 1.55
CA ARG A 117 11.54 14.64 0.19
C ARG A 117 10.88 13.75 -0.87
N LYS A 118 11.10 12.45 -0.79
CA LYS A 118 10.54 11.48 -1.76
C LYS A 118 9.01 11.41 -1.71
N SER A 119 8.40 11.56 -0.53
CA SER A 119 6.93 11.56 -0.39
C SER A 119 6.25 12.71 -1.16
N LYS A 120 6.91 13.87 -1.31
CA LYS A 120 6.40 14.98 -2.13
C LYS A 120 6.40 14.61 -3.62
N ILE A 121 7.43 13.89 -4.07
CA ILE A 121 7.56 13.44 -5.47
C ILE A 121 6.47 12.40 -5.78
N LEU A 122 6.24 11.45 -4.88
CA LEU A 122 5.19 10.45 -5.04
C LEU A 122 3.81 11.11 -5.19
N LEU A 123 3.47 12.06 -4.31
CA LEU A 123 2.20 12.79 -4.39
C LEU A 123 2.08 13.58 -5.71
N LYS A 124 3.17 14.16 -6.21
CA LYS A 124 3.18 14.87 -7.49
C LYS A 124 2.96 13.92 -8.67
N LYS A 125 3.57 12.72 -8.65
CA LYS A 125 3.44 11.72 -9.71
C LYS A 125 2.00 11.24 -9.85
N GLU A 126 1.28 10.99 -8.76
CA GLU A 126 -0.14 10.63 -8.79
C GLU A 126 -1.02 11.74 -9.37
N ARG A 127 -0.53 12.99 -9.36
CA ARG A 127 -1.22 14.14 -9.97
C ARG A 127 -1.07 14.21 -11.50
N THR A 128 0.01 13.65 -12.05
CA THR A 128 0.29 13.69 -13.49
C THR A 128 -0.24 12.49 -14.25
N ASN A 129 -0.63 11.41 -13.58
CA ASN A 129 -1.25 10.23 -14.20
C ASN A 129 -2.76 10.41 -14.49
N GLU A 130 -3.28 11.63 -14.42
CA GLU A 130 -4.67 12.00 -14.77
C GLU A 130 -4.87 12.31 -16.26
N THR A 131 -3.81 12.27 -17.05
CA THR A 131 -3.84 12.38 -18.52
C THR A 131 -3.57 11.01 -19.15
#